data_46b0c750e6a1c077bf6a8a91bcbfc7ad
#
_entry.id   46b0c750e6a1c077bf6a8a91bcbfc7ad
#
_cell.length_a   1.000
_cell.length_b   1.000
_cell.length_c   1.000
_cell.angle_alpha   90.00
_cell.angle_beta   90.00
_cell.angle_gamma   90.00
#
_symmetry.space_group_name_H-M   'P 1'
#
loop_
_entity.id
_entity.type
_entity.pdbx_description
1 polymer ?
#
loop_
_entity_poly.entity_id
_entity_poly.type
_entity_poly.pdbx_seq_one_letter_code
_entity_poly.pdbx_strand_id
1 'polypeptide(L)'
;YEIMPSLVGSEMCIRDSSIGDKVFMNHNCSITCANEITIGDNCNLANNIVIVDHDHNIGDTGVVAGLNSKPIHIGNNVWIGANITILKGVTIGDGAIVAAGAVVRQDIPNCEIWGGVPARKICKLGERYVN
;
A
#
# COMPACT_ATOMS: atom_id res chain seq x y z
N TYR A 1 9.01 9.67 11.70
CA TYR A 1 8.58 9.62 10.30
C TYR A 1 8.17 11.00 9.80
N GLU A 2 8.19 11.17 8.50
CA GLU A 2 7.73 12.41 7.89
C GLU A 2 6.55 12.13 6.98
N ILE A 3 5.44 12.81 7.24
CA ILE A 3 4.26 12.75 6.38
C ILE A 3 4.12 14.10 5.70
N MET A 4 3.96 14.08 4.39
CA MET A 4 3.75 15.32 3.65
C MET A 4 2.46 16.01 4.07
N PRO A 5 2.44 17.35 4.11
CA PRO A 5 1.25 18.08 4.55
C PRO A 5 -0.04 17.73 3.80
N SER A 6 0.08 17.25 2.58
CA SER A 6 -1.08 16.84 1.79
C SER A 6 -1.89 15.70 2.40
N LEU A 7 -1.33 14.96 3.36
CA LEU A 7 -2.06 13.93 4.08
C LEU A 7 -2.86 14.48 5.26
N VAL A 8 -2.52 15.68 5.73
CA VAL A 8 -3.11 16.21 6.95
C VAL A 8 -4.57 16.56 6.71
N GLY A 9 -5.46 15.93 7.50
CA GLY A 9 -6.86 16.29 7.57
C GLY A 9 -7.74 15.80 6.42
N SER A 10 -7.21 15.10 5.42
CA SER A 10 -8.04 14.68 4.32
C SER A 10 -8.53 13.23 4.45
N GLU A 11 -7.70 12.27 4.14
CA GLU A 11 -8.15 10.89 3.94
C GLU A 11 -7.55 9.91 4.94
N MET A 12 -6.83 10.42 5.94
CA MET A 12 -6.17 9.55 6.89
C MET A 12 -7.08 9.17 8.04
N CYS A 13 -7.42 7.89 8.14
CA CYS A 13 -8.01 7.31 9.34
C CYS A 13 -6.86 6.76 10.19
N ILE A 14 -6.68 7.31 11.39
CA ILE A 14 -5.56 6.93 12.25
C ILE A 14 -5.89 5.82 13.24
N ARG A 15 -7.05 5.16 13.08
CA ARG A 15 -7.38 4.01 13.91
C ARG A 15 -6.46 2.85 13.55
N ASP A 16 -5.67 2.40 14.50
CA ASP A 16 -4.77 1.25 14.38
C ASP A 16 -3.81 1.32 13.19
N SER A 17 -3.48 2.52 12.72
CA SER A 17 -2.42 2.70 11.74
C SER A 17 -1.13 3.09 12.45
N SER A 18 -0.01 2.57 11.95
CA SER A 18 1.30 2.97 12.41
C SER A 18 2.25 3.17 11.24
N ILE A 19 3.05 4.20 11.33
CA ILE A 19 4.02 4.56 10.30
C ILE A 19 5.38 4.67 10.98
N GLY A 20 6.36 3.96 10.44
CA GLY A 20 7.71 3.93 10.99
C GLY A 20 8.48 5.22 10.80
N ASP A 21 9.79 5.14 11.05
CA ASP A 21 10.70 6.28 10.95
C ASP A 21 11.18 6.47 9.52
N LYS A 22 11.46 7.73 9.16
CA LYS A 22 12.02 8.09 7.85
C LYS A 22 11.16 7.62 6.68
N VAL A 23 9.85 7.66 6.86
CA VAL A 23 8.89 7.39 5.79
C VAL A 23 8.61 8.69 5.07
N PHE A 24 8.78 8.67 3.76
CA PHE A 24 8.45 9.79 2.90
C PHE A 24 7.20 9.48 2.10
N MET A 25 6.22 10.35 2.20
CA MET A 25 5.00 10.26 1.40
C MET A 25 4.81 11.55 0.62
N ASN A 26 4.61 11.43 -0.67
CA ASN A 26 4.39 12.57 -1.52
C ASN A 26 2.90 12.98 -1.51
N HIS A 27 2.49 13.80 -2.48
CA HIS A 27 1.15 14.39 -2.48
C HIS A 27 0.04 13.39 -2.77
N ASN A 28 -1.14 13.64 -2.20
CA ASN A 28 -2.37 12.89 -2.47
C ASN A 28 -2.27 11.40 -2.13
N CYS A 29 -1.58 11.08 -1.05
CA CYS A 29 -1.62 9.74 -0.50
C CYS A 29 -2.75 9.63 0.51
N SER A 30 -3.48 8.54 0.47
CA SER A 30 -4.62 8.29 1.33
C SER A 30 -4.44 6.96 2.05
N ILE A 31 -4.57 6.99 3.36
CA ILE A 31 -4.52 5.80 4.21
C ILE A 31 -5.86 5.71 4.94
N THR A 32 -6.68 4.76 4.55
CA THR A 32 -8.00 4.57 5.14
C THR A 32 -8.04 3.25 5.87
N CYS A 33 -8.02 3.32 7.19
CA CYS A 33 -7.82 2.17 8.07
C CYS A 33 -9.08 1.87 8.88
N ALA A 34 -9.65 0.70 8.69
CA ALA A 34 -10.75 0.19 9.52
C ALA A 34 -10.29 -0.94 10.45
N ASN A 35 -9.22 -1.61 10.12
CA ASN A 35 -8.64 -2.71 10.89
C ASN A 35 -7.23 -2.34 11.36
N GLU A 36 -6.25 -2.55 10.50
CA GLU A 36 -4.85 -2.26 10.82
C GLU A 36 -4.06 -2.01 9.54
N ILE A 37 -3.29 -0.92 9.53
CA ILE A 37 -2.34 -0.64 8.45
C ILE A 37 -1.02 -0.27 9.09
N THR A 38 0.04 -0.99 8.76
CA THR A 38 1.39 -0.70 9.25
C THR A 38 2.34 -0.46 8.09
N ILE A 39 3.18 0.57 8.23
CA ILE A 39 4.24 0.90 7.29
C ILE A 39 5.54 0.93 8.08
N GLY A 40 6.52 0.17 7.63
CA GLY A 40 7.82 0.08 8.29
C GLY A 40 8.69 1.31 8.10
N ASP A 41 9.99 1.17 8.38
CA ASP A 41 10.94 2.28 8.33
C ASP A 41 11.51 2.48 6.92
N ASN A 42 11.94 3.70 6.63
CA ASN A 42 12.66 4.05 5.41
C ASN A 42 11.87 3.75 4.12
N CYS A 43 10.57 3.89 4.15
CA CYS A 43 9.73 3.68 2.98
C CYS A 43 9.56 4.96 2.19
N ASN A 44 9.45 4.84 0.88
CA ASN A 44 9.18 5.94 -0.02
C ASN A 44 7.91 5.67 -0.80
N LEU A 45 6.93 6.54 -0.61
CA LEU A 45 5.64 6.48 -1.31
C LEU A 45 5.53 7.70 -2.21
N ALA A 46 5.32 7.47 -3.49
CA ALA A 46 5.16 8.54 -4.47
C ALA A 46 3.76 9.16 -4.40
N ASN A 47 3.33 9.83 -5.46
CA ASN A 47 2.06 10.56 -5.47
C ASN A 47 0.86 9.65 -5.73
N ASN A 48 -0.30 10.03 -5.21
CA ASN A 48 -1.58 9.43 -5.55
C ASN A 48 -1.66 7.95 -5.18
N ILE A 49 -1.27 7.62 -3.97
CA ILE A 49 -1.33 6.25 -3.46
C ILE A 49 -2.55 6.11 -2.57
N VAL A 50 -3.29 5.03 -2.76
CA VAL A 50 -4.44 4.67 -1.93
C VAL A 50 -4.11 3.37 -1.21
N ILE A 51 -4.14 3.41 0.12
CA ILE A 51 -3.99 2.23 0.96
C ILE A 51 -5.28 2.09 1.75
N VAL A 52 -6.04 1.03 1.49
CA VAL A 52 -7.34 0.80 2.11
C VAL A 52 -7.48 -0.66 2.52
N ASP A 53 -7.73 -0.88 3.80
CA ASP A 53 -7.76 -2.23 4.38
C ASP A 53 -9.15 -2.85 4.44
N HIS A 54 -10.12 -2.26 3.76
CA HIS A 54 -11.49 -2.74 3.82
C HIS A 54 -12.25 -2.46 2.53
N ASP A 55 -13.31 -3.23 2.34
CA ASP A 55 -14.33 -2.98 1.34
C ASP A 55 -15.70 -3.31 1.93
N HIS A 56 -16.73 -3.14 1.15
CA HIS A 56 -18.08 -3.45 1.58
C HIS A 56 -18.37 -4.95 1.48
N ASN A 57 -19.23 -5.42 2.36
CA ASN A 57 -19.80 -6.75 2.22
C ASN A 57 -20.72 -6.79 1.00
N ILE A 58 -20.65 -7.88 0.26
CA ILE A 58 -21.42 -8.05 -0.96
C ILE A 58 -22.35 -9.25 -0.79
N GLY A 59 -23.63 -9.03 -1.01
CA GLY A 59 -24.64 -10.08 -1.05
C GLY A 59 -25.03 -10.42 -2.49
N ASP A 60 -26.07 -11.23 -2.63
CA ASP A 60 -26.49 -11.71 -3.95
C ASP A 60 -26.98 -10.61 -4.89
N THR A 61 -27.46 -9.51 -4.35
CA THR A 61 -28.01 -8.42 -5.15
C THR A 61 -27.25 -7.11 -5.03
N GLY A 62 -26.06 -7.14 -4.44
CA GLY A 62 -25.21 -5.97 -4.32
C GLY A 62 -24.64 -5.77 -2.92
N VAL A 63 -24.29 -4.55 -2.60
CA VAL A 63 -23.68 -4.20 -1.31
C VAL A 63 -24.69 -4.39 -0.18
N VAL A 64 -24.25 -5.01 0.89
CA VAL A 64 -25.02 -5.18 2.12
C VAL A 64 -24.30 -4.50 3.28
N ALA A 65 -24.93 -4.47 4.45
CA ALA A 65 -24.39 -3.79 5.63
C ALA A 65 -23.07 -4.41 6.09
N GLY A 66 -22.22 -3.56 6.68
CA GLY A 66 -20.94 -3.95 7.26
C GLY A 66 -19.77 -3.84 6.29
N LEU A 67 -18.58 -3.94 6.86
CA LEU A 67 -17.32 -3.88 6.12
C LEU A 67 -16.59 -5.21 6.22
N ASN A 68 -15.87 -5.55 5.17
CA ASN A 68 -14.96 -6.68 5.14
C ASN A 68 -13.53 -6.13 5.19
N SER A 69 -12.85 -6.32 6.31
CA SER A 69 -11.53 -5.75 6.53
C SER A 69 -10.48 -6.82 6.79
N LYS A 70 -9.25 -6.57 6.32
CA LYS A 70 -8.07 -7.38 6.61
C LYS A 70 -6.87 -6.46 6.71
N PRO A 71 -5.95 -6.70 7.66
CA PRO A 71 -4.81 -5.80 7.85
C PRO A 71 -3.89 -5.74 6.65
N ILE A 72 -3.23 -4.59 6.51
CA ILE A 72 -2.19 -4.37 5.51
C ILE A 72 -0.89 -4.11 6.24
N HIS A 73 0.17 -4.81 5.84
CA HIS A 73 1.50 -4.63 6.40
C HIS A 73 2.51 -4.34 5.29
N ILE A 74 3.16 -3.20 5.39
CA ILE A 74 4.23 -2.80 4.48
C ILE A 74 5.52 -2.83 5.28
N GLY A 75 6.51 -3.59 4.82
CA GLY A 75 7.78 -3.78 5.50
C GLY A 75 8.68 -2.55 5.46
N ASN A 76 9.97 -2.77 5.71
CA ASN A 76 10.98 -1.71 5.73
C ASN A 76 11.60 -1.53 4.34
N ASN A 77 12.07 -0.33 4.06
CA ASN A 77 12.79 -0.04 2.81
C ASN A 77 11.98 -0.33 1.54
N VAL A 78 10.69 -0.12 1.59
CA VAL A 78 9.79 -0.37 0.46
C VAL A 78 9.64 0.91 -0.35
N TRP A 79 9.69 0.76 -1.66
CA TRP A 79 9.40 1.86 -2.58
C TRP A 79 8.10 1.58 -3.32
N ILE A 80 7.15 2.49 -3.17
CA ILE A 80 5.86 2.42 -3.86
C ILE A 80 5.78 3.57 -4.84
N GLY A 81 5.71 3.25 -6.12
CA GLY A 81 5.61 4.23 -7.20
C GLY A 81 4.28 4.98 -7.20
N ALA A 82 4.09 5.88 -8.15
CA ALA A 82 2.91 6.73 -8.20
C ALA A 82 1.65 5.98 -8.68
N ASN A 83 0.49 6.48 -8.29
CA ASN A 83 -0.81 6.00 -8.76
C ASN A 83 -1.04 4.52 -8.47
N ILE A 84 -0.79 4.13 -7.24
CA ILE A 84 -0.93 2.74 -6.80
C ILE A 84 -2.08 2.62 -5.82
N THR A 85 -2.79 1.50 -5.90
CA THR A 85 -3.80 1.11 -4.94
C THR A 85 -3.38 -0.19 -4.27
N ILE A 86 -3.35 -0.18 -2.92
CA ILE A 86 -3.04 -1.37 -2.11
C ILE A 86 -4.30 -1.77 -1.38
N LEU A 87 -4.74 -3.00 -1.59
CA LEU A 87 -6.00 -3.53 -1.10
C LEU A 87 -5.83 -4.37 0.16
N LYS A 88 -6.96 -4.63 0.83
CA LYS A 88 -6.99 -5.36 2.10
C LYS A 88 -6.25 -6.69 2.06
N GLY A 89 -5.64 -7.03 3.17
CA GLY A 89 -4.99 -8.32 3.38
C GLY A 89 -3.59 -8.45 2.79
N VAL A 90 -3.06 -7.38 2.17
CA VAL A 90 -1.76 -7.44 1.50
C VAL A 90 -0.62 -7.23 2.49
N THR A 91 0.40 -8.06 2.39
CA THR A 91 1.68 -7.86 3.04
C THR A 91 2.75 -7.62 1.97
N ILE A 92 3.43 -6.49 2.10
CA ILE A 92 4.55 -6.15 1.20
C ILE A 92 5.84 -6.32 1.99
N GLY A 93 6.72 -7.18 1.50
CA GLY A 93 7.96 -7.54 2.18
C GLY A 93 9.01 -6.45 2.14
N ASP A 94 10.04 -6.60 2.98
CA ASP A 94 11.12 -5.64 3.08
C ASP A 94 11.86 -5.49 1.75
N GLY A 95 12.20 -4.27 1.40
CA GLY A 95 12.96 -3.99 0.19
C GLY A 95 12.19 -4.17 -1.11
N ALA A 96 10.90 -4.45 -1.06
CA ALA A 96 10.09 -4.62 -2.26
C ALA A 96 9.87 -3.28 -2.98
N ILE A 97 9.65 -3.37 -4.27
CA ILE A 97 9.34 -2.21 -5.13
C ILE A 97 8.05 -2.48 -5.86
N VAL A 98 7.14 -1.51 -5.83
CA VAL A 98 5.88 -1.58 -6.57
C VAL A 98 5.92 -0.51 -7.67
N ALA A 99 5.85 -0.96 -8.91
CA ALA A 99 5.91 -0.08 -10.08
C ALA A 99 4.65 0.78 -10.20
N ALA A 100 4.82 1.98 -10.71
CA ALA A 100 3.73 2.95 -10.85
C ALA A 100 2.52 2.37 -11.60
N GLY A 101 1.33 2.76 -11.16
CA GLY A 101 0.08 2.35 -11.79
C GLY A 101 -0.44 0.99 -11.36
N ALA A 102 0.21 0.31 -10.43
CA ALA A 102 -0.18 -1.04 -10.02
C ALA A 102 -1.42 -1.04 -9.11
N VAL A 103 -2.15 -2.15 -9.15
CA VAL A 103 -3.17 -2.48 -8.15
C VAL A 103 -2.71 -3.75 -7.44
N VAL A 104 -2.36 -3.61 -6.16
CA VAL A 104 -1.78 -4.68 -5.36
C VAL A 104 -2.89 -5.37 -4.57
N ARG A 105 -3.14 -6.63 -4.87
CA ARG A 105 -4.13 -7.46 -4.18
C ARG A 105 -3.56 -8.78 -3.66
N GLN A 106 -2.28 -9.02 -3.85
CA GLN A 106 -1.56 -10.20 -3.36
C GLN A 106 -0.33 -9.78 -2.60
N ASP A 107 0.16 -10.65 -1.73
CA ASP A 107 1.39 -10.41 -1.00
C ASP A 107 2.57 -10.31 -1.95
N ILE A 108 3.48 -9.40 -1.63
CA ILE A 108 4.72 -9.20 -2.38
C ILE A 108 5.88 -9.63 -1.48
N PRO A 109 6.64 -10.65 -1.91
CA PRO A 109 7.80 -11.11 -1.14
C PRO A 109 8.90 -10.06 -1.00
N ASN A 110 9.81 -10.28 -0.05
CA ASN A 110 10.96 -9.41 0.16
C ASN A 110 11.77 -9.26 -1.12
N CYS A 111 12.26 -8.06 -1.36
CA CYS A 111 13.21 -7.77 -2.43
C CYS A 111 12.72 -8.20 -3.82
N GLU A 112 11.44 -8.05 -4.07
CA GLU A 112 10.87 -8.28 -5.39
C GLU A 112 10.27 -7.01 -5.97
N ILE A 113 10.29 -6.92 -7.29
CA ILE A 113 9.67 -5.82 -8.04
C ILE A 113 8.39 -6.35 -8.67
N TRP A 114 7.28 -5.69 -8.36
CA TRP A 114 5.96 -6.05 -8.86
C TRP A 114 5.32 -4.86 -9.57
N GLY A 115 4.46 -5.14 -10.54
CA GLY A 115 3.72 -4.09 -11.25
C GLY A 115 2.54 -4.64 -12.01
N GLY A 116 1.72 -3.74 -12.53
CA GLY A 116 0.55 -4.07 -13.35
C GLY A 116 -0.77 -4.08 -12.61
N VAL A 117 -1.85 -4.37 -13.35
CA VAL A 117 -3.23 -4.45 -12.86
C VAL A 117 -3.84 -5.78 -13.29
N PRO A 118 -4.00 -6.75 -12.41
CA PRO A 118 -3.47 -6.79 -11.05
C PRO A 118 -1.95 -6.93 -11.05
N ALA A 119 -1.32 -6.49 -9.97
CA ALA A 119 0.13 -6.55 -9.86
C ALA A 119 0.64 -7.99 -9.91
N ARG A 120 1.74 -8.17 -10.62
CA ARG A 120 2.44 -9.45 -10.77
C ARG A 120 3.93 -9.22 -10.65
N LYS A 121 4.66 -10.26 -10.30
CA LYS A 121 6.12 -10.20 -10.20
C LYS A 121 6.73 -9.85 -11.55
N ILE A 122 7.66 -8.88 -11.53
CA ILE A 122 8.47 -8.51 -12.68
C ILE A 122 9.83 -9.20 -12.59
N CYS A 123 10.54 -9.01 -11.48
CA CYS A 123 11.84 -9.64 -11.23
C CYS A 123 12.19 -9.51 -9.74
N LYS A 124 13.32 -10.08 -9.34
CA LYS A 124 13.91 -9.85 -8.02
C LYS A 124 14.85 -8.66 -8.06
N LEU A 125 14.99 -7.98 -6.93
CA LEU A 125 16.05 -6.98 -6.76
C LEU A 125 17.40 -7.65 -6.98
N GLY A 126 18.30 -6.97 -7.69
CA GLY A 126 19.61 -7.53 -8.03
C GLY A 126 19.61 -8.32 -9.34
N GLU A 127 18.48 -8.73 -9.84
CA GLU A 127 18.39 -9.20 -11.21
C GLU A 127 18.50 -7.99 -12.16
N ARG A 128 19.07 -8.25 -13.33
CA ARG A 128 19.26 -7.17 -14.30
C ARG A 128 17.90 -6.69 -14.79
N TYR A 129 17.57 -5.47 -14.46
CA TYR A 129 16.37 -4.83 -14.97
C TYR A 129 16.63 -4.48 -16.44
N VAL A 130 16.03 -5.22 -17.34
CA VAL A 130 16.13 -4.96 -18.77
C VAL A 130 14.91 -4.17 -19.20
N ASN A 131 15.17 -2.94 -19.59
CA ASN A 131 14.10 -2.09 -20.15
C ASN A 131 13.75 -2.56 -21.56
#